data_1dbccaa460257166b789b670d575b406
#
_entry.id   1dbccaa460257166b789b670d575b406
#
_cell.length_a   1.000
_cell.length_b   1.000
_cell.length_c   1.000
_cell.angle_alpha   90.00
_cell.angle_beta   90.00
_cell.angle_gamma   90.00
#
_symmetry.space_group_name_H-M   'P 1'
#
loop_
_entity.id
_entity.type
_entity.pdbx_description
1 polymer ?
#
loop_
_entity_poly.entity_id
_entity_poly.type
_entity_poly.pdbx_seq_one_letter_code
_entity_poly.pdbx_strand_id
1 'polypeptide(L)'
;MTEILLLSVPYGRSYGKIDIKNFQFGYPPLGLSYIASLLTSEGCDVKLIDLQFLSYDQNELRILIKKESPKWVGISATTPQINDAFLTAEIVKQVNLDIKT
;
A
#
# COMPACT_ATOMS: atom_id res chain seq x y z
N MET A 1 -8.17 9.67 -12.70
CA MET A 1 -8.27 9.78 -11.23
C MET A 1 -8.66 8.43 -10.67
N THR A 2 -7.88 7.91 -9.75
CA THR A 2 -8.15 6.62 -9.12
C THR A 2 -9.13 6.81 -7.96
N GLU A 3 -10.19 6.03 -7.93
CA GLU A 3 -11.17 6.08 -6.82
C GLU A 3 -10.64 5.34 -5.59
N ILE A 4 -10.14 4.14 -5.80
CA ILE A 4 -9.61 3.27 -4.74
C ILE A 4 -8.19 2.86 -5.10
N LEU A 5 -7.25 3.17 -4.22
CA LEU A 5 -5.86 2.74 -4.34
C LEU A 5 -5.60 1.65 -3.30
N LEU A 6 -5.19 0.48 -3.76
CA LEU A 6 -4.84 -0.65 -2.89
C LEU A 6 -3.33 -0.80 -2.85
N LEU A 7 -2.77 -0.83 -1.65
CA LEU A 7 -1.34 -0.90 -1.42
C LEU A 7 -0.96 -2.16 -0.64
N SER A 8 0.02 -2.88 -1.15
CA SER A 8 0.71 -3.93 -0.42
C SER A 8 2.04 -3.37 0.07
N VAL A 9 2.23 -3.34 1.38
CA VAL A 9 3.41 -2.72 2.00
C VAL A 9 4.57 -3.69 2.12
N PRO A 10 5.83 -3.18 2.18
CA PRO A 10 6.99 -4.05 2.27
C PRO A 10 7.10 -4.77 3.62
N TYR A 11 7.81 -5.88 3.61
CA TYR A 11 8.23 -6.57 4.82
C TYR A 11 9.50 -5.94 5.37
N GLY A 12 9.57 -5.76 6.66
CA GLY A 12 10.84 -5.84 7.32
C GLY A 12 11.67 -4.63 7.58
N ARG A 13 11.08 -3.47 7.74
CA ARG A 13 11.84 -2.40 8.38
C ARG A 13 11.87 -2.49 9.90
N SER A 14 11.16 -3.45 10.49
CA SER A 14 10.78 -3.37 11.88
C SER A 14 11.16 -4.55 12.77
N TYR A 15 11.92 -5.49 12.30
CA TYR A 15 12.35 -6.62 13.12
C TYR A 15 13.78 -6.45 13.65
N GLY A 16 14.05 -5.36 14.35
CA GLY A 16 15.28 -5.18 15.09
C GLY A 16 16.55 -5.47 14.27
N LYS A 17 17.35 -6.46 14.73
CA LYS A 17 18.63 -6.82 14.10
C LYS A 17 18.50 -7.83 12.97
N ILE A 18 17.29 -8.30 12.63
CA ILE A 18 17.10 -9.28 11.57
C ILE A 18 16.85 -8.53 10.26
N ASP A 19 17.76 -8.68 9.32
CA ASP A 19 17.61 -8.12 7.98
C ASP A 19 16.63 -8.98 7.18
N ILE A 20 15.35 -8.66 7.27
CA ILE A 20 14.29 -9.39 6.57
C ILE A 20 14.28 -9.07 5.06
N LYS A 21 15.00 -8.03 4.62
CA LYS A 21 15.12 -7.72 3.19
C LYS A 21 15.67 -8.90 2.37
N ASN A 22 16.49 -9.73 2.98
CA ASN A 22 17.03 -10.93 2.34
C ASN A 22 16.05 -12.10 2.34
N PHE A 23 14.94 -12.00 3.06
CA PHE A 23 13.87 -12.99 3.12
C PHE A 23 12.62 -12.48 2.41
N GLN A 24 12.80 -11.81 1.27
CA GLN A 24 11.67 -11.40 0.47
C GLN A 24 10.96 -12.63 -0.08
N PHE A 25 9.93 -13.02 0.62
CA PHE A 25 8.96 -13.93 0.05
C PHE A 25 8.16 -13.12 -0.97
N GLY A 26 8.56 -13.23 -2.23
CA GLY A 26 7.90 -12.55 -3.33
C GLY A 26 6.53 -13.14 -3.61
N TYR A 27 5.65 -13.18 -2.62
CA TYR A 27 4.28 -13.60 -2.83
C TYR A 27 3.49 -12.45 -3.44
N PRO A 28 2.84 -12.66 -4.59
CA PRO A 28 1.92 -11.67 -5.12
C PRO A 28 0.79 -11.45 -4.10
N PRO A 29 0.27 -10.21 -4.00
CA PRO A 29 -0.79 -9.88 -3.04
C PRO A 29 -2.13 -10.43 -3.50
N LEU A 30 -2.34 -11.73 -3.37
CA LEU A 30 -3.53 -12.41 -3.88
C LEU A 30 -4.82 -11.88 -3.26
N GLY A 31 -4.83 -11.63 -1.95
CA GLY A 31 -6.00 -11.06 -1.27
C GLY A 31 -6.41 -9.71 -1.84
N LEU A 32 -5.45 -8.81 -2.03
CA LEU A 32 -5.71 -7.51 -2.64
C LEU A 32 -6.12 -7.64 -4.11
N SER A 33 -5.56 -8.61 -4.84
CA SER A 33 -5.93 -8.86 -6.23
C SER A 33 -7.39 -9.30 -6.34
N TYR A 34 -7.88 -10.13 -5.43
CA TYR A 34 -9.29 -10.50 -5.36
C TYR A 34 -10.19 -9.30 -5.12
N ILE A 35 -9.83 -8.46 -4.15
CA ILE A 35 -10.57 -7.24 -3.82
C ILE A 35 -10.58 -6.30 -5.03
N ALA A 36 -9.44 -6.10 -5.66
CA ALA A 36 -9.32 -5.25 -6.86
C ALA A 36 -10.22 -5.75 -7.99
N SER A 37 -10.23 -7.05 -8.25
CA SER A 37 -11.07 -7.66 -9.28
C SER A 37 -12.55 -7.45 -8.99
N LEU A 38 -12.98 -7.68 -7.75
CA LEU A 38 -14.36 -7.52 -7.35
C LEU A 38 -14.82 -6.06 -7.51
N LEU A 39 -14.02 -5.13 -6.99
CA LEU A 39 -14.34 -3.70 -7.07
C LEU A 39 -14.37 -3.20 -8.52
N THR A 40 -13.45 -3.67 -9.36
CA THR A 40 -13.44 -3.36 -10.78
C THR A 40 -14.69 -3.87 -11.48
N SER A 41 -15.14 -5.08 -11.15
CA SER A 41 -16.38 -5.64 -11.70
C SER A 41 -17.63 -4.87 -11.29
N GLU A 42 -17.59 -4.19 -10.16
CA GLU A 42 -18.68 -3.32 -9.68
C GLU A 42 -18.59 -1.89 -10.22
N GLY A 43 -17.67 -1.62 -11.13
CA GLY A 43 -17.56 -0.31 -11.78
C GLY A 43 -16.68 0.70 -11.07
N CYS A 44 -15.95 0.30 -10.03
CA CYS A 44 -15.00 1.17 -9.35
C CYS A 44 -13.71 1.32 -10.14
N ASP A 45 -13.11 2.50 -10.11
CA ASP A 45 -11.78 2.74 -10.65
C ASP A 45 -10.73 2.40 -9.59
N VAL A 46 -10.12 1.22 -9.73
CA VAL A 46 -9.21 0.64 -8.74
C VAL A 46 -7.81 0.49 -9.32
N LYS A 47 -6.82 0.86 -8.52
CA LYS A 47 -5.42 0.62 -8.83
C LYS A 47 -4.76 -0.14 -7.69
N LEU A 48 -4.05 -1.21 -8.02
CA LEU A 48 -3.29 -2.01 -7.07
C LEU A 48 -1.80 -1.76 -7.30
N ILE A 49 -1.10 -1.38 -6.25
CA ILE A 49 0.35 -1.17 -6.29
C ILE A 49 1.00 -2.02 -5.22
N ASP A 50 1.95 -2.86 -5.64
CA ASP A 50 2.72 -3.69 -4.75
C ASP A 50 4.03 -2.99 -4.39
N LEU A 51 4.07 -2.39 -3.21
CA LEU A 51 5.25 -1.69 -2.73
C LEU A 51 6.37 -2.62 -2.25
N GLN A 52 6.11 -3.93 -2.16
CA GLN A 52 7.14 -4.90 -1.76
C GLN A 52 8.28 -4.98 -2.75
N PHE A 53 7.98 -4.79 -4.03
CA PHE A 53 8.94 -4.92 -5.11
C PHE A 53 9.48 -3.58 -5.61
N LEU A 54 8.90 -2.50 -5.15
CA LEU A 54 9.34 -1.16 -5.51
C LEU A 54 10.26 -0.61 -4.43
N SER A 55 11.44 -0.20 -4.85
CA SER A 55 12.29 0.62 -3.98
C SER A 55 11.66 2.01 -3.94
N TYR A 56 10.96 2.33 -2.86
CA TYR A 56 10.34 3.63 -2.69
C TYR A 56 10.76 4.27 -1.38
N ASP A 57 10.81 5.59 -1.37
CA ASP A 57 10.93 6.37 -0.15
C ASP A 57 9.60 7.06 0.18
N GLN A 58 9.58 7.76 1.31
CA GLN A 58 8.37 8.45 1.75
C GLN A 58 7.95 9.56 0.78
N ASN A 59 8.91 10.23 0.14
CA ASN A 59 8.62 11.30 -0.82
C ASN A 59 8.00 10.75 -2.10
N GLU A 60 8.49 9.63 -2.58
CA GLU A 60 7.92 8.92 -3.74
C GLU A 60 6.49 8.49 -3.47
N LEU A 61 6.22 7.99 -2.26
CA LEU A 61 4.87 7.61 -1.85
C LEU A 61 3.94 8.82 -1.81
N ARG A 62 4.40 9.95 -1.28
CA ARG A 62 3.63 11.20 -1.27
C ARG A 62 3.29 11.65 -2.69
N ILE A 63 4.25 11.60 -3.60
CA ILE A 63 4.05 11.95 -5.01
C ILE A 63 3.00 11.03 -5.63
N LEU A 64 3.09 9.74 -5.38
CA LEU A 64 2.12 8.76 -5.87
C LEU A 64 0.70 9.06 -5.38
N ILE A 65 0.54 9.31 -4.09
CA ILE A 65 -0.78 9.62 -3.50
C ILE A 65 -1.35 10.90 -4.10
N LYS A 66 -0.53 11.94 -4.27
CA LYS A 66 -0.96 13.20 -4.90
C LYS A 66 -1.38 12.98 -6.35
N LYS A 67 -0.62 12.19 -7.10
CA LYS A 67 -0.89 11.90 -8.51
C LYS A 67 -2.21 11.15 -8.68
N GLU A 68 -2.41 10.12 -7.88
CA GLU A 68 -3.60 9.27 -7.98
C GLU A 68 -4.84 9.92 -7.38
N SER A 69 -4.68 10.79 -6.41
CA SER A 69 -5.76 11.51 -5.73
C SER A 69 -6.94 10.61 -5.35
N PRO A 70 -6.70 9.46 -4.68
CA PRO A 70 -7.77 8.51 -4.41
C PRO A 70 -8.73 9.03 -3.33
N LYS A 71 -9.94 8.50 -3.34
CA LYS A 71 -10.91 8.71 -2.25
C LYS A 71 -10.65 7.74 -1.10
N TRP A 72 -10.20 6.53 -1.44
CA TRP A 72 -9.94 5.45 -0.50
C TRP A 72 -8.56 4.88 -0.74
N VAL A 73 -7.86 4.59 0.34
CA VAL A 73 -6.61 3.82 0.28
C VAL A 73 -6.77 2.60 1.16
N GLY A 74 -6.72 1.42 0.55
CA GLY A 74 -6.73 0.15 1.26
C GLY A 74 -5.30 -0.36 1.43
N ILE A 75 -4.94 -0.75 2.63
CA ILE A 75 -3.60 -1.25 2.95
C ILE A 75 -3.73 -2.64 3.54
N SER A 76 -3.07 -3.61 2.92
CA SER A 76 -2.99 -4.97 3.44
C SER A 76 -1.72 -5.13 4.24
N ALA A 77 -1.84 -5.70 5.44
CA ALA A 77 -0.70 -5.94 6.30
C ALA A 77 -0.85 -7.21 7.10
N THR A 78 0.19 -8.02 7.11
CA THR A 78 0.38 -9.07 8.11
C THR A 78 1.09 -8.49 9.33
N THR A 79 1.23 -9.29 10.40
CA THR A 79 1.91 -8.81 11.63
C THR A 79 3.29 -8.22 11.35
N PRO A 80 4.17 -8.83 10.53
CA PRO A 80 5.46 -8.24 10.21
C PRO A 80 5.40 -6.93 9.44
N GLN A 81 4.28 -6.61 8.81
CA GLN A 81 4.11 -5.43 7.97
C GLN A 81 3.43 -4.28 8.70
N ILE A 82 2.98 -4.49 9.94
CA ILE A 82 2.08 -3.55 10.61
C ILE A 82 2.68 -2.15 10.79
N ASN A 83 3.96 -2.06 11.09
CA ASN A 83 4.62 -0.77 11.28
C ASN A 83 4.70 0.01 9.96
N ASP A 84 5.02 -0.68 8.86
CA ASP A 84 5.03 -0.06 7.54
C ASP A 84 3.61 0.33 7.09
N ALA A 85 2.61 -0.45 7.47
CA ALA A 85 1.22 -0.12 7.20
C ALA A 85 0.78 1.15 7.94
N PHE A 86 1.11 1.29 9.21
CA PHE A 86 0.83 2.50 9.98
C PHE A 86 1.55 3.72 9.40
N LEU A 87 2.83 3.58 9.05
CA LEU A 87 3.58 4.66 8.43
C LEU A 87 2.96 5.08 7.10
N THR A 88 2.56 4.12 6.28
CA THR A 88 1.90 4.38 5.00
C THR A 88 0.58 5.12 5.20
N ALA A 89 -0.24 4.69 6.14
CA ALA A 89 -1.51 5.35 6.47
C ALA A 89 -1.27 6.79 6.96
N GLU A 90 -0.25 6.99 7.78
CA GLU A 90 0.13 8.32 8.26
C GLU A 90 0.53 9.25 7.11
N ILE A 91 1.34 8.75 6.17
CA ILE A 91 1.74 9.51 4.98
C ILE A 91 0.52 9.88 4.13
N VAL A 92 -0.41 8.96 3.94
CA VAL A 92 -1.66 9.24 3.21
C VAL A 92 -2.42 10.39 3.87
N LYS A 93 -2.55 10.37 5.18
CA LYS A 93 -3.24 11.43 5.92
C LYS A 93 -2.49 12.76 5.89
N GLN A 94 -1.16 12.74 5.85
CA GLN A 94 -0.35 13.95 5.67
C GLN A 94 -0.59 14.60 4.30
N VAL A 95 -0.80 13.80 3.28
CA VAL A 95 -1.09 14.32 1.94
C VAL A 95 -2.49 14.92 1.87
N ASN A 96 -3.49 14.21 2.38
CA ASN A 96 -4.87 14.67 2.38
C ASN A 96 -5.65 13.96 3.48
N LEU A 97 -6.14 14.70 4.46
CA LEU A 97 -6.91 14.18 5.58
C LEU A 97 -8.26 13.58 5.15
N ASP A 98 -8.78 13.98 3.99
CA ASP A 98 -10.07 13.51 3.50
C ASP A 98 -10.01 12.11 2.87
N ILE A 99 -8.81 11.61 2.57
CA ILE A 99 -8.65 10.25 2.07
C ILE A 99 -8.97 9.27 3.20
N LYS A 100 -9.87 8.35 2.92
CA LYS A 100 -10.23 7.28 3.88
C LYS A 100 -9.27 6.10 3.74
N THR A 101 -8.83 5.60 4.87
CA THR A 101 -7.92 4.46 4.93
C THR A 101 -8.53 3.32 5.72
#